data_da87a4a37e14a9f582c0df7d8cf48271
#
_entry.id   da87a4a37e14a9f582c0df7d8cf48271
#
_cell.length_a   1.000
_cell.length_b   1.000
_cell.length_c   1.000
_cell.angle_alpha   90.00
_cell.angle_beta   90.00
_cell.angle_gamma   90.00
#
_symmetry.space_group_name_H-M   'P 1'
#
loop_
_entity.id
_entity.type
_entity.pdbx_description
1 polymer ?
#
loop_
_entity_poly.entity_id
_entity_poly.type
_entity_poly.pdbx_seq_one_letter_code
_entity_poly.pdbx_strand_id
1 'polypeptide(L)'
;MKKIASILPIIIALLCCTNCRHPKFPTPDPTPQKDTVKQIVTKADTLAPDTETEAAMRALGLVDIQEIEPTIQVHLVYSTPDNFTHTILYKDIHKAFMLPVVADILKRAQAQLKAQHPDYSLLVYDAARPLSVQWDMWEVAKATNTTYYVADPRKAQGLHNYGAAVDITIVDGRGDPISMGTPFDWFGVEAHITHEDSLVKSGAISQQELDNRLLLRKLMTDNGMLTIRSEWWHFELMRGPEAQKTFKLIE
;
A
#
# COMPACT_ATOMS: atom_id res chain seq x y z
N MET A 1 -56.18 1.71 61.34
CA MET A 1 -54.75 1.52 61.55
C MET A 1 -54.12 1.16 60.17
N LYS A 2 -53.59 2.18 59.48
CA LYS A 2 -52.98 2.04 58.11
C LYS A 2 -51.46 1.90 58.27
N LYS A 3 -50.88 0.76 57.83
CA LYS A 3 -49.47 0.58 57.79
C LYS A 3 -48.92 1.24 56.54
N ILE A 4 -48.00 2.16 56.73
CA ILE A 4 -47.23 2.84 55.66
C ILE A 4 -46.03 1.96 55.38
N ALA A 5 -45.94 1.42 54.16
CA ALA A 5 -44.75 0.70 53.64
C ALA A 5 -43.76 1.69 53.08
N SER A 6 -42.57 1.74 53.64
CA SER A 6 -41.46 2.57 53.20
C SER A 6 -40.79 1.91 52.00
N ILE A 7 -40.75 2.59 50.85
CA ILE A 7 -40.04 2.16 49.66
C ILE A 7 -38.66 2.82 49.65
N LEU A 8 -37.64 2.00 49.80
CA LEU A 8 -36.23 2.40 49.71
C LEU A 8 -35.81 2.42 48.23
N PRO A 9 -35.23 3.48 47.67
CA PRO A 9 -34.78 3.49 46.31
C PRO A 9 -33.42 2.74 46.20
N ILE A 10 -33.40 1.73 45.36
CA ILE A 10 -32.15 1.04 44.95
C ILE A 10 -31.42 1.98 44.01
N ILE A 11 -30.29 2.53 44.46
CA ILE A 11 -29.34 3.27 43.61
C ILE A 11 -28.50 2.23 42.89
N ILE A 12 -28.80 2.02 41.60
CA ILE A 12 -27.92 1.24 40.70
C ILE A 12 -26.73 2.15 40.34
N ALA A 13 -25.59 1.87 40.95
CA ALA A 13 -24.33 2.47 40.56
C ALA A 13 -23.91 1.92 39.19
N LEU A 14 -24.08 2.72 38.13
CA LEU A 14 -23.43 2.45 36.84
C LEU A 14 -21.92 2.58 37.05
N LEU A 15 -21.23 1.46 37.18
CA LEU A 15 -19.76 1.41 36.99
C LEU A 15 -19.46 1.67 35.49
N CYS A 16 -19.18 2.94 35.18
CA CYS A 16 -18.53 3.29 33.92
C CYS A 16 -17.13 2.66 33.90
N CYS A 17 -16.96 1.55 33.19
CA CYS A 17 -15.64 1.02 32.86
C CYS A 17 -14.94 1.96 31.88
N THR A 18 -14.36 3.05 32.38
CA THR A 18 -13.45 3.93 31.64
C THR A 18 -12.04 3.35 31.66
N ASN A 19 -11.78 2.28 30.95
CA ASN A 19 -10.39 1.88 30.65
C ASN A 19 -10.31 0.91 29.48
N CYS A 20 -10.99 1.18 28.37
CA CYS A 20 -10.57 0.63 27.09
C CYS A 20 -9.36 1.44 26.59
N ARG A 21 -8.19 1.16 27.15
CA ARG A 21 -6.94 1.57 26.53
C ARG A 21 -6.79 0.73 25.28
N HIS A 22 -7.04 1.33 24.11
CA HIS A 22 -6.55 0.77 22.86
C HIS A 22 -5.04 0.59 22.99
N PRO A 23 -4.47 -0.54 22.55
CA PRO A 23 -3.03 -0.68 22.50
C PRO A 23 -2.46 0.47 21.68
N LYS A 24 -1.64 1.32 22.30
CA LYS A 24 -0.84 2.30 21.56
C LYS A 24 0.19 1.49 20.79
N PHE A 25 0.00 1.36 19.47
CA PHE A 25 1.06 0.91 18.59
C PHE A 25 2.23 1.88 18.75
N PRO A 26 3.49 1.40 18.73
CA PRO A 26 4.63 2.29 18.65
C PRO A 26 4.47 3.11 17.37
N THR A 27 4.14 4.40 17.52
CA THR A 27 4.20 5.34 16.41
C THR A 27 5.66 5.43 16.00
N PRO A 28 6.01 5.22 14.73
CA PRO A 28 7.33 5.62 14.26
C PRO A 28 7.52 7.10 14.59
N ASP A 29 8.72 7.45 15.06
CA ASP A 29 9.07 8.82 15.38
C ASP A 29 8.78 9.71 14.15
N PRO A 30 8.03 10.82 14.27
CA PRO A 30 7.75 11.73 13.17
C PRO A 30 8.96 12.58 12.78
N THR A 31 10.17 12.08 12.99
CA THR A 31 11.38 12.74 12.49
C THR A 31 11.26 12.78 10.96
N PRO A 32 11.31 13.95 10.31
CA PRO A 32 11.28 14.02 8.84
C PRO A 32 12.44 13.18 8.33
N GLN A 33 12.12 12.14 7.55
CA GLN A 33 13.12 11.37 6.81
C GLN A 33 13.90 12.33 5.92
N LYS A 34 15.08 12.73 6.43
CA LYS A 34 16.05 13.51 5.69
C LYS A 34 16.82 12.55 4.79
N ASP A 35 16.64 12.74 3.50
CA ASP A 35 17.56 12.33 2.44
C ASP A 35 17.97 10.84 2.42
N THR A 36 17.00 9.95 2.28
CA THR A 36 17.29 8.62 1.77
C THR A 36 17.61 8.76 0.28
N VAL A 37 18.82 8.39 -0.10
CA VAL A 37 19.28 8.40 -1.49
C VAL A 37 18.29 7.61 -2.34
N LYS A 38 17.54 8.31 -3.18
CA LYS A 38 16.58 7.72 -4.11
C LYS A 38 17.34 6.81 -5.07
N GLN A 39 17.26 5.50 -4.90
CA GLN A 39 17.49 4.58 -6.01
C GLN A 39 16.24 4.62 -6.91
N ILE A 40 16.13 5.69 -7.69
CA ILE A 40 15.22 5.69 -8.83
C ILE A 40 15.86 4.74 -9.83
N VAL A 41 15.14 3.67 -10.20
CA VAL A 41 15.60 2.77 -11.27
C VAL A 41 15.85 3.64 -12.50
N THR A 42 17.09 3.66 -12.93
CA THR A 42 17.50 4.48 -14.07
C THR A 42 17.19 3.73 -15.37
N LYS A 43 17.13 4.45 -16.48
CA LYS A 43 16.99 3.82 -17.81
C LYS A 43 18.07 2.75 -18.08
N ALA A 44 19.22 2.82 -17.41
CA ALA A 44 20.27 1.81 -17.50
C ALA A 44 19.87 0.49 -16.81
N ASP A 45 19.14 0.55 -15.69
CA ASP A 45 18.70 -0.64 -14.94
C ASP A 45 17.59 -1.40 -15.69
N THR A 46 16.73 -0.70 -16.44
CA THR A 46 15.71 -1.34 -17.30
C THR A 46 16.30 -2.07 -18.51
N LEU A 47 17.51 -1.75 -18.91
CA LEU A 47 18.23 -2.42 -20.00
C LEU A 47 19.09 -3.60 -19.52
N ALA A 48 19.26 -3.78 -18.21
CA ALA A 48 19.97 -4.94 -17.66
C ALA A 48 19.21 -6.24 -17.97
N PRO A 49 19.93 -7.36 -18.24
CA PRO A 49 19.29 -8.67 -18.36
C PRO A 49 18.44 -9.00 -17.14
N ASP A 50 17.36 -9.75 -17.34
CA ASP A 50 16.55 -10.23 -16.22
C ASP A 50 17.39 -11.14 -15.31
N THR A 51 17.20 -11.02 -14.03
CA THR A 51 17.70 -11.98 -13.03
C THR A 51 16.97 -13.32 -13.16
N GLU A 52 17.34 -14.32 -12.36
CA GLU A 52 16.64 -15.61 -12.37
C GLU A 52 15.17 -15.45 -11.96
N THR A 53 14.91 -14.70 -10.88
CA THR A 53 13.53 -14.43 -10.40
C THR A 53 12.74 -13.60 -11.41
N GLU A 54 13.34 -12.59 -12.02
CA GLU A 54 12.69 -11.76 -13.04
C GLU A 54 12.37 -12.56 -14.31
N ALA A 55 13.28 -13.44 -14.74
CA ALA A 55 13.05 -14.35 -15.87
C ALA A 55 11.90 -15.34 -15.57
N ALA A 56 11.81 -15.84 -14.34
CA ALA A 56 10.67 -16.67 -13.91
C ALA A 56 9.35 -15.90 -13.92
N MET A 57 9.32 -14.66 -13.46
CA MET A 57 8.14 -13.78 -13.56
C MET A 57 7.73 -13.56 -15.02
N ARG A 58 8.69 -13.31 -15.90
CA ARG A 58 8.44 -13.16 -17.35
C ARG A 58 7.90 -14.46 -17.97
N ALA A 59 8.40 -15.61 -17.57
CA ALA A 59 7.89 -16.92 -18.01
C ALA A 59 6.44 -17.20 -17.56
N LEU A 60 5.97 -16.53 -16.48
CA LEU A 60 4.56 -16.52 -16.07
C LEU A 60 3.71 -15.58 -16.90
N GLY A 61 4.30 -14.81 -17.82
CA GLY A 61 3.59 -13.84 -18.67
C GLY A 61 3.51 -12.44 -18.08
N LEU A 62 4.24 -12.14 -17.01
CA LEU A 62 4.34 -10.79 -16.46
C LEU A 62 5.25 -9.90 -17.33
N VAL A 63 5.01 -8.61 -17.30
CA VAL A 63 5.77 -7.59 -18.04
C VAL A 63 6.35 -6.55 -17.10
N ASP A 64 7.51 -6.00 -17.41
CA ASP A 64 8.08 -4.85 -16.72
C ASP A 64 7.35 -3.58 -17.17
N ILE A 65 6.86 -2.79 -16.20
CA ILE A 65 6.11 -1.56 -16.49
C ILE A 65 6.95 -0.55 -17.27
N GLN A 66 8.24 -0.47 -17.06
CA GLN A 66 9.10 0.49 -17.76
C GLN A 66 9.38 0.11 -19.22
N GLU A 67 9.15 -1.14 -19.61
CA GLU A 67 9.11 -1.55 -21.03
C GLU A 67 7.81 -1.08 -21.72
N ILE A 68 6.70 -0.98 -20.96
CA ILE A 68 5.38 -0.62 -21.48
C ILE A 68 5.15 0.90 -21.45
N GLU A 69 5.59 1.56 -20.37
CA GLU A 69 5.48 3.01 -20.17
C GLU A 69 6.70 3.55 -19.41
N PRO A 70 7.76 3.92 -20.15
CA PRO A 70 9.04 4.33 -19.55
C PRO A 70 8.99 5.59 -18.70
N THR A 71 7.91 6.36 -18.75
CA THR A 71 7.75 7.59 -17.95
C THR A 71 7.23 7.31 -16.55
N ILE A 72 6.73 6.10 -16.27
CA ILE A 72 6.41 5.65 -14.92
C ILE A 72 7.72 5.38 -14.19
N GLN A 73 7.86 6.00 -13.01
CA GLN A 73 9.03 5.77 -12.17
C GLN A 73 8.85 4.50 -11.33
N VAL A 74 9.97 3.87 -10.98
CA VAL A 74 9.99 2.67 -10.13
C VAL A 74 10.97 2.89 -8.98
N HIS A 75 10.54 2.61 -7.78
CA HIS A 75 11.35 2.56 -6.56
C HIS A 75 10.84 1.40 -5.70
N LEU A 76 11.34 0.20 -5.95
CA LEU A 76 10.94 -0.99 -5.19
C LEU A 76 11.45 -0.84 -3.74
N VAL A 77 10.57 -0.48 -2.83
CA VAL A 77 10.92 -0.17 -1.43
C VAL A 77 11.54 -1.37 -0.73
N TYR A 78 11.09 -2.58 -1.06
CA TYR A 78 11.60 -3.82 -0.47
C TYR A 78 12.97 -4.26 -1.00
N SER A 79 13.55 -3.56 -1.98
CA SER A 79 14.96 -3.70 -2.39
C SER A 79 15.93 -2.89 -1.51
N THR A 80 15.41 -2.16 -0.54
CA THR A 80 16.18 -1.39 0.46
C THR A 80 15.76 -1.79 1.86
N PRO A 81 16.54 -1.47 2.91
CA PRO A 81 16.13 -1.68 4.30
C PRO A 81 15.12 -0.64 4.81
N ASP A 82 14.80 0.38 4.00
CA ASP A 82 13.85 1.44 4.35
C ASP A 82 12.41 1.02 4.08
N ASN A 83 11.99 -0.04 4.75
CA ASN A 83 10.66 -0.62 4.72
C ASN A 83 10.27 -1.14 6.11
N PHE A 84 9.03 -1.55 6.32
CA PHE A 84 8.53 -1.96 7.64
C PHE A 84 9.26 -3.17 8.26
N THR A 85 9.97 -3.98 7.43
CA THR A 85 10.73 -5.14 7.93
C THR A 85 12.16 -4.77 8.34
N HIS A 86 12.63 -3.57 7.97
CA HIS A 86 14.01 -3.10 8.15
C HIS A 86 15.09 -4.03 7.53
N THR A 87 14.68 -4.82 6.52
CA THR A 87 15.57 -5.74 5.80
C THR A 87 15.37 -5.64 4.30
N ILE A 88 16.39 -6.02 3.53
CA ILE A 88 16.26 -6.15 2.07
C ILE A 88 15.58 -7.48 1.76
N LEU A 89 14.35 -7.41 1.24
CA LEU A 89 13.58 -8.58 0.85
C LEU A 89 13.77 -8.92 -0.64
N TYR A 90 13.83 -7.90 -1.49
CA TYR A 90 14.10 -8.05 -2.92
C TYR A 90 15.60 -8.06 -3.19
N LYS A 91 16.20 -9.27 -3.17
CA LYS A 91 17.65 -9.44 -3.33
C LYS A 91 18.07 -9.42 -4.79
N ASP A 92 17.19 -9.86 -5.68
CA ASP A 92 17.39 -10.01 -7.11
C ASP A 92 16.18 -9.57 -7.95
N ILE A 93 15.32 -8.70 -7.40
CA ILE A 93 14.20 -8.07 -8.12
C ILE A 93 14.49 -6.58 -8.20
N HIS A 94 14.69 -6.08 -9.40
CA HIS A 94 15.07 -4.69 -9.70
C HIS A 94 14.04 -3.99 -10.59
N LYS A 95 13.16 -4.76 -11.24
CA LYS A 95 12.14 -4.31 -12.18
C LYS A 95 10.73 -4.53 -11.61
N ALA A 96 9.80 -3.66 -11.95
CA ALA A 96 8.43 -3.76 -11.48
C ALA A 96 7.58 -4.60 -12.45
N PHE A 97 7.57 -5.91 -12.24
CA PHE A 97 6.76 -6.84 -13.00
C PHE A 97 5.30 -6.82 -12.56
N MET A 98 4.40 -6.96 -13.52
CA MET A 98 2.96 -7.06 -13.28
C MET A 98 2.25 -7.77 -14.45
N LEU A 99 0.98 -8.11 -14.29
CA LEU A 99 0.17 -8.62 -15.39
C LEU A 99 0.07 -7.58 -16.51
N PRO A 100 0.09 -7.98 -17.80
CA PRO A 100 -0.04 -7.05 -18.93
C PRO A 100 -1.25 -6.11 -18.83
N VAL A 101 -2.39 -6.62 -18.35
CA VAL A 101 -3.60 -5.80 -18.14
C VAL A 101 -3.39 -4.72 -17.08
N VAL A 102 -2.63 -5.00 -16.02
CA VAL A 102 -2.27 -4.00 -14.99
C VAL A 102 -1.34 -2.95 -15.58
N ALA A 103 -0.33 -3.36 -16.36
CA ALA A 103 0.58 -2.43 -17.04
C ALA A 103 -0.17 -1.50 -18.02
N ASP A 104 -1.14 -2.03 -18.77
CA ASP A 104 -1.99 -1.22 -19.66
C ASP A 104 -2.88 -0.23 -18.90
N ILE A 105 -3.37 -0.63 -17.72
CA ILE A 105 -4.11 0.28 -16.82
C ILE A 105 -3.20 1.41 -16.35
N LEU A 106 -2.00 1.10 -15.85
CA LEU A 106 -1.04 2.10 -15.40
C LEU A 106 -0.62 3.05 -16.51
N LYS A 107 -0.42 2.55 -17.73
CA LYS A 107 -0.13 3.38 -18.91
C LYS A 107 -1.24 4.39 -19.19
N ARG A 108 -2.52 3.98 -19.13
CA ARG A 108 -3.65 4.90 -19.29
C ARG A 108 -3.73 5.91 -18.14
N ALA A 109 -3.55 5.47 -16.88
CA ALA A 109 -3.53 6.35 -15.73
C ALA A 109 -2.40 7.38 -15.81
N GLN A 110 -1.20 6.98 -16.25
CA GLN A 110 -0.06 7.88 -16.50
C GLN A 110 -0.40 8.94 -17.56
N ALA A 111 -1.00 8.53 -18.69
CA ALA A 111 -1.42 9.45 -19.73
C ALA A 111 -2.45 10.48 -19.24
N GLN A 112 -3.42 10.04 -18.43
CA GLN A 112 -4.41 10.93 -17.80
C GLN A 112 -3.77 11.89 -16.79
N LEU A 113 -2.81 11.41 -15.98
CA LEU A 113 -2.06 12.23 -15.05
C LEU A 113 -1.28 13.32 -15.79
N LYS A 114 -0.52 12.94 -16.84
CA LYS A 114 0.26 13.85 -17.68
C LYS A 114 -0.59 14.90 -18.38
N ALA A 115 -1.82 14.57 -18.76
CA ALA A 115 -2.75 15.52 -19.40
C ALA A 115 -3.21 16.62 -18.44
N GLN A 116 -3.29 16.34 -17.12
CA GLN A 116 -3.72 17.29 -16.09
C GLN A 116 -2.53 17.99 -15.42
N HIS A 117 -1.45 17.26 -15.24
CA HIS A 117 -0.22 17.66 -14.54
C HIS A 117 1.00 17.18 -15.36
N PRO A 118 1.44 17.92 -16.40
CA PRO A 118 2.48 17.47 -17.34
C PRO A 118 3.80 17.05 -16.68
N ASP A 119 4.14 17.67 -15.57
CA ASP A 119 5.38 17.41 -14.83
C ASP A 119 5.27 16.26 -13.82
N TYR A 120 4.05 15.78 -13.52
CA TYR A 120 3.85 14.69 -12.57
C TYR A 120 4.04 13.34 -13.24
N SER A 121 4.39 12.33 -12.45
CA SER A 121 4.47 10.93 -12.89
C SER A 121 3.98 10.00 -11.79
N LEU A 122 3.51 8.82 -12.19
CA LEU A 122 3.30 7.71 -11.27
C LEU A 122 4.66 7.16 -10.81
N LEU A 123 4.73 6.69 -9.55
CA LEU A 123 5.88 6.01 -8.96
C LEU A 123 5.40 4.70 -8.31
N VAL A 124 5.92 3.57 -8.79
CA VAL A 124 5.62 2.23 -8.26
C VAL A 124 6.56 1.93 -7.10
N TYR A 125 6.00 1.58 -5.94
CA TYR A 125 6.72 1.14 -4.73
C TYR A 125 6.81 -0.38 -4.63
N ASP A 126 5.77 -1.10 -5.09
CA ASP A 126 5.72 -2.56 -5.13
C ASP A 126 4.77 -3.05 -6.24
N ALA A 127 5.08 -4.23 -6.79
CA ALA A 127 4.31 -4.85 -7.86
C ALA A 127 4.24 -6.37 -7.68
N ALA A 128 4.76 -7.17 -8.62
CA ALA A 128 4.83 -8.62 -8.49
C ALA A 128 5.79 -9.01 -7.34
N ARG A 129 5.27 -9.80 -6.41
CA ARG A 129 5.99 -10.23 -5.18
C ARG A 129 5.96 -11.75 -5.09
N PRO A 130 7.11 -12.44 -5.04
CA PRO A 130 7.14 -13.88 -4.79
C PRO A 130 6.48 -14.26 -3.45
N LEU A 131 5.88 -15.45 -3.41
CA LEU A 131 5.26 -15.95 -2.18
C LEU A 131 6.29 -16.15 -1.06
N SER A 132 7.52 -16.51 -1.40
CA SER A 132 8.64 -16.61 -0.45
C SER A 132 8.88 -15.28 0.28
N VAL A 133 8.84 -14.14 -0.42
CA VAL A 133 8.96 -12.80 0.18
C VAL A 133 7.75 -12.49 1.05
N GLN A 134 6.54 -12.88 0.63
CA GLN A 134 5.33 -12.70 1.43
C GLN A 134 5.41 -13.45 2.77
N TRP A 135 6.08 -14.61 2.81
CA TRP A 135 6.35 -15.34 4.05
C TRP A 135 7.29 -14.57 4.97
N ASP A 136 8.37 -13.99 4.44
CA ASP A 136 9.30 -13.19 5.24
C ASP A 136 8.60 -11.98 5.86
N MET A 137 7.77 -11.27 5.08
CA MET A 137 6.92 -10.17 5.58
C MET A 137 5.96 -10.63 6.68
N TRP A 138 5.33 -11.79 6.51
CA TRP A 138 4.38 -12.34 7.47
C TRP A 138 5.03 -12.68 8.81
N GLU A 139 6.25 -13.23 8.81
CA GLU A 139 6.99 -13.53 10.03
C GLU A 139 7.29 -12.25 10.83
N VAL A 140 7.70 -11.17 10.15
CA VAL A 140 7.88 -9.86 10.80
C VAL A 140 6.55 -9.32 11.33
N ALA A 141 5.48 -9.36 10.53
CA ALA A 141 4.16 -8.89 10.95
C ALA A 141 3.62 -9.62 12.18
N LYS A 142 3.88 -10.94 12.30
CA LYS A 142 3.54 -11.69 13.52
C LYS A 142 4.34 -11.20 14.72
N ALA A 143 5.63 -10.97 14.55
CA ALA A 143 6.51 -10.52 15.64
C ALA A 143 6.15 -9.10 16.13
N THR A 144 5.66 -8.24 15.23
CA THR A 144 5.28 -6.85 15.52
C THR A 144 3.80 -6.65 15.79
N ASN A 145 2.98 -7.72 15.74
CA ASN A 145 1.52 -7.69 15.88
C ASN A 145 0.83 -6.79 14.84
N THR A 146 1.34 -6.78 13.60
CA THR A 146 0.81 -5.98 12.47
C THR A 146 0.20 -6.84 11.36
N THR A 147 -0.19 -8.08 11.66
CA THR A 147 -0.77 -9.04 10.70
C THR A 147 -2.07 -8.57 10.04
N TYR A 148 -2.70 -7.51 10.54
CA TYR A 148 -3.85 -6.90 9.89
C TYR A 148 -3.49 -6.26 8.53
N TYR A 149 -2.25 -5.78 8.39
CA TYR A 149 -1.77 -5.05 7.20
C TYR A 149 -0.99 -5.94 6.23
N VAL A 150 -0.73 -7.19 6.57
CA VAL A 150 0.05 -8.10 5.72
C VAL A 150 -0.82 -9.29 5.35
N ALA A 151 -0.99 -9.56 4.06
CA ALA A 151 -1.79 -10.69 3.60
C ALA A 151 -1.22 -12.03 4.10
N ASP A 152 -2.09 -12.88 4.65
CA ASP A 152 -1.71 -14.20 5.17
C ASP A 152 -1.27 -15.12 4.02
N PRO A 153 0.01 -15.50 3.91
CA PRO A 153 0.53 -16.29 2.79
C PRO A 153 -0.10 -17.69 2.72
N ARG A 154 -0.59 -18.24 3.85
CA ARG A 154 -1.27 -19.54 3.88
C ARG A 154 -2.57 -19.54 3.08
N LYS A 155 -3.18 -18.39 2.88
CA LYS A 155 -4.42 -18.21 2.11
C LYS A 155 -4.15 -17.97 0.63
N ALA A 156 -2.91 -17.63 0.26
CA ALA A 156 -2.50 -17.27 -1.10
C ALA A 156 -3.46 -16.24 -1.76
N GLN A 157 -3.90 -15.23 -1.00
CA GLN A 157 -4.87 -14.22 -1.45
C GLN A 157 -4.24 -12.83 -1.63
N GLY A 158 -2.94 -12.67 -1.38
CA GLY A 158 -2.21 -11.45 -1.66
C GLY A 158 -2.07 -11.25 -3.16
N LEU A 159 -2.61 -10.14 -3.69
CA LEU A 159 -2.70 -9.93 -5.14
C LEU A 159 -1.33 -9.63 -5.78
N HIS A 160 -0.37 -9.12 -5.02
CA HIS A 160 1.02 -8.98 -5.45
C HIS A 160 1.65 -10.33 -5.86
N ASN A 161 1.24 -11.42 -5.18
CA ASN A 161 1.76 -12.76 -5.49
C ASN A 161 1.27 -13.32 -6.85
N TYR A 162 0.45 -12.56 -7.56
CA TYR A 162 -0.04 -12.87 -8.91
C TYR A 162 0.31 -11.77 -9.93
N GLY A 163 1.03 -10.72 -9.51
CA GLY A 163 1.24 -9.52 -10.32
C GLY A 163 -0.05 -8.75 -10.61
N ALA A 164 -1.08 -8.94 -9.79
CA ALA A 164 -2.42 -8.38 -9.96
C ALA A 164 -2.70 -7.18 -9.02
N ALA A 165 -1.71 -6.72 -8.28
CA ALA A 165 -1.75 -5.52 -7.44
C ALA A 165 -0.48 -4.69 -7.60
N VAL A 166 -0.61 -3.40 -7.28
CA VAL A 166 0.50 -2.45 -7.22
C VAL A 166 0.33 -1.53 -6.02
N ASP A 167 1.46 -1.18 -5.41
CA ASP A 167 1.56 -0.08 -4.45
C ASP A 167 2.20 1.10 -5.18
N ILE A 168 1.52 2.25 -5.19
CA ILE A 168 1.85 3.33 -6.10
C ILE A 168 1.55 4.70 -5.49
N THR A 169 2.31 5.72 -5.92
CA THR A 169 2.09 7.12 -5.59
C THR A 169 2.28 8.02 -6.80
N ILE A 170 2.24 9.32 -6.58
CA ILE A 170 2.52 10.36 -7.58
C ILE A 170 3.78 11.10 -7.15
N VAL A 171 4.64 11.42 -8.11
CA VAL A 171 5.80 12.30 -7.94
C VAL A 171 5.63 13.58 -8.74
N ASP A 172 6.23 14.65 -8.22
CA ASP A 172 6.28 15.96 -8.90
C ASP A 172 7.35 16.00 -10.02
N GLY A 173 7.51 17.15 -10.68
CA GLY A 173 8.50 17.36 -11.76
C GLY A 173 9.96 17.23 -11.32
N ARG A 174 10.25 17.18 -10.04
CA ARG A 174 11.59 16.90 -9.47
C ARG A 174 11.79 15.43 -9.16
N GLY A 175 10.73 14.61 -9.30
CA GLY A 175 10.71 13.21 -8.90
C GLY A 175 10.49 13.00 -7.40
N ASP A 176 10.04 14.04 -6.67
CA ASP A 176 9.70 13.93 -5.25
C ASP A 176 8.26 13.46 -5.07
N PRO A 177 7.99 12.45 -4.21
CA PRO A 177 6.62 12.05 -3.92
C PRO A 177 5.82 13.22 -3.35
N ILE A 178 4.63 13.50 -3.93
CA ILE A 178 3.71 14.46 -3.33
C ILE A 178 3.16 13.89 -2.03
N SER A 179 2.95 14.77 -1.02
CA SER A 179 2.51 14.31 0.30
C SER A 179 1.14 13.67 0.24
N MET A 180 1.01 12.48 0.83
CA MET A 180 -0.23 11.73 1.00
C MET A 180 -0.71 11.71 2.46
N GLY A 181 -0.04 12.48 3.37
CA GLY A 181 -0.38 12.59 4.79
C GLY A 181 0.20 11.47 5.65
N THR A 182 0.61 10.36 5.07
CA THR A 182 1.39 9.30 5.71
C THR A 182 2.44 8.77 4.74
N PRO A 183 3.55 8.22 5.25
CA PRO A 183 4.45 7.42 4.43
C PRO A 183 3.76 6.18 3.84
N PHE A 184 4.41 5.57 2.86
CA PHE A 184 4.16 4.20 2.45
C PHE A 184 4.39 3.24 3.63
N ASP A 185 3.69 2.12 3.70
CA ASP A 185 3.75 1.14 4.81
C ASP A 185 3.39 1.72 6.20
N TRP A 186 2.61 2.81 6.25
CA TRP A 186 2.08 3.32 7.51
C TRP A 186 0.97 2.43 8.05
N PHE A 187 1.25 1.66 9.11
CA PHE A 187 0.31 0.73 9.74
C PHE A 187 -0.54 1.42 10.82
N GLY A 188 -1.28 2.45 10.40
CA GLY A 188 -2.18 3.23 11.25
C GLY A 188 -3.43 3.66 10.52
N VAL A 189 -4.43 4.09 11.29
CA VAL A 189 -5.73 4.53 10.74
C VAL A 189 -5.62 5.73 9.81
N GLU A 190 -4.53 6.48 9.90
CA GLU A 190 -4.24 7.64 9.05
C GLU A 190 -3.96 7.23 7.60
N ALA A 191 -3.55 5.98 7.34
CA ALA A 191 -3.41 5.44 5.98
C ALA A 191 -4.75 4.98 5.38
N HIS A 192 -5.79 4.81 6.21
CA HIS A 192 -7.08 4.30 5.75
C HIS A 192 -7.82 5.32 4.88
N ILE A 193 -8.52 4.81 3.86
CA ILE A 193 -9.32 5.64 2.94
C ILE A 193 -10.78 5.81 3.39
N THR A 194 -11.19 5.18 4.48
CA THR A 194 -12.60 5.13 4.91
C THR A 194 -13.04 6.31 5.76
N HIS A 195 -12.13 7.07 6.33
CA HIS A 195 -12.42 8.15 7.29
C HIS A 195 -11.62 9.43 7.01
N GLU A 196 -11.27 9.67 5.77
CA GLU A 196 -10.40 10.77 5.34
C GLU A 196 -10.93 12.14 5.75
N ASP A 197 -12.25 12.39 5.65
CA ASP A 197 -12.85 13.63 6.13
C ASP A 197 -12.63 13.85 7.65
N SER A 198 -12.64 12.78 8.43
CA SER A 198 -12.38 12.86 9.87
C SER A 198 -10.91 13.10 10.16
N LEU A 199 -10.01 12.54 9.35
CA LEU A 199 -8.57 12.79 9.45
C LEU A 199 -8.25 14.27 9.14
N VAL A 200 -8.89 14.85 8.12
CA VAL A 200 -8.75 16.29 7.82
C VAL A 200 -9.30 17.14 8.96
N LYS A 201 -10.49 16.84 9.46
CA LYS A 201 -11.12 17.60 10.57
C LYS A 201 -10.29 17.57 11.85
N SER A 202 -9.59 16.46 12.12
CA SER A 202 -8.71 16.33 13.28
C SER A 202 -7.32 16.93 13.07
N GLY A 203 -6.97 17.30 11.82
CA GLY A 203 -5.63 17.77 11.46
C GLY A 203 -4.60 16.64 11.33
N ALA A 204 -5.03 15.37 11.30
CA ALA A 204 -4.13 14.23 11.09
C ALA A 204 -3.57 14.19 9.67
N ILE A 205 -4.34 14.65 8.69
CA ILE A 205 -3.88 14.95 7.33
C ILE A 205 -4.43 16.34 6.92
N SER A 206 -3.77 17.01 6.00
CA SER A 206 -4.24 18.26 5.42
C SER A 206 -5.28 18.02 4.31
N GLN A 207 -6.01 19.07 3.93
CA GLN A 207 -6.89 19.02 2.76
C GLN A 207 -6.11 18.71 1.47
N GLN A 208 -4.92 19.28 1.31
CA GLN A 208 -4.07 19.03 0.14
C GLN A 208 -3.66 17.55 0.03
N GLU A 209 -3.35 16.90 1.15
CA GLU A 209 -3.02 15.48 1.18
C GLU A 209 -4.23 14.61 0.84
N LEU A 210 -5.41 14.98 1.31
CA LEU A 210 -6.65 14.33 0.86
C LEU A 210 -6.86 14.51 -0.65
N ASP A 211 -6.69 15.72 -1.19
CA ASP A 211 -6.84 16.00 -2.62
C ASP A 211 -5.84 15.17 -3.45
N ASN A 212 -4.61 15.01 -2.98
CA ASN A 212 -3.59 14.16 -3.61
C ASN A 212 -4.00 12.67 -3.62
N ARG A 213 -4.53 12.15 -2.50
CA ARG A 213 -5.08 10.78 -2.43
C ARG A 213 -6.26 10.59 -3.39
N LEU A 214 -7.15 11.57 -3.45
CA LEU A 214 -8.32 11.53 -4.34
C LEU A 214 -7.90 11.55 -5.81
N LEU A 215 -6.88 12.34 -6.17
CA LEU A 215 -6.31 12.35 -7.52
C LEU A 215 -5.77 10.96 -7.88
N LEU A 216 -4.89 10.39 -7.05
CA LEU A 216 -4.33 9.05 -7.28
C LEU A 216 -5.43 7.99 -7.40
N ARG A 217 -6.36 7.97 -6.44
CA ARG A 217 -7.48 7.03 -6.40
C ARG A 217 -8.34 7.13 -7.65
N LYS A 218 -8.68 8.35 -8.06
CA LYS A 218 -9.47 8.57 -9.27
C LYS A 218 -8.76 8.04 -10.52
N LEU A 219 -7.48 8.33 -10.69
CA LEU A 219 -6.69 7.83 -11.81
C LEU A 219 -6.73 6.29 -11.88
N MET A 220 -6.53 5.65 -10.75
CA MET A 220 -6.47 4.17 -10.70
C MET A 220 -7.85 3.54 -10.90
N THR A 221 -8.90 4.05 -10.24
CA THR A 221 -10.25 3.46 -10.32
C THR A 221 -10.95 3.75 -11.64
N ASP A 222 -10.77 4.92 -12.24
CA ASP A 222 -11.30 5.24 -13.57
C ASP A 222 -10.72 4.32 -14.66
N ASN A 223 -9.54 3.76 -14.41
CA ASN A 223 -8.88 2.82 -15.32
C ASN A 223 -9.11 1.34 -14.99
N GLY A 224 -9.87 1.03 -13.92
CA GLY A 224 -10.36 -0.31 -13.63
C GLY A 224 -9.68 -1.02 -12.46
N MET A 225 -8.85 -0.32 -11.66
CA MET A 225 -8.31 -0.89 -10.42
C MET A 225 -9.31 -0.72 -9.26
N LEU A 226 -9.22 -1.61 -8.29
CA LEU A 226 -9.98 -1.58 -7.04
C LEU A 226 -9.08 -1.09 -5.91
N THR A 227 -9.69 -0.48 -4.90
CA THR A 227 -9.00 -0.05 -3.66
C THR A 227 -9.25 -1.04 -2.53
N ILE A 228 -8.39 -1.01 -1.50
CA ILE A 228 -8.66 -1.60 -0.19
C ILE A 228 -8.88 -0.49 0.85
N ARG A 229 -9.41 -0.84 2.02
CA ARG A 229 -9.80 0.16 3.03
C ARG A 229 -8.64 0.70 3.84
N SER A 230 -7.61 -0.11 4.05
CA SER A 230 -6.53 0.13 5.02
C SER A 230 -5.36 0.93 4.46
N GLU A 231 -5.27 1.12 3.13
CA GLU A 231 -4.07 1.61 2.48
C GLU A 231 -4.41 2.51 1.30
N TRP A 232 -3.94 3.77 1.32
CA TRP A 232 -4.19 4.73 0.24
C TRP A 232 -3.38 4.43 -1.03
N TRP A 233 -2.26 3.70 -0.91
CA TRP A 233 -1.32 3.37 -2.00
C TRP A 233 -1.66 2.10 -2.76
N HIS A 234 -2.44 1.17 -2.15
CA HIS A 234 -2.69 -0.17 -2.68
C HIS A 234 -3.87 -0.21 -3.65
N PHE A 235 -3.60 -0.76 -4.83
CA PHE A 235 -4.61 -0.97 -5.87
C PHE A 235 -4.51 -2.39 -6.43
N GLU A 236 -5.66 -3.02 -6.65
CA GLU A 236 -5.75 -4.40 -7.10
C GLU A 236 -6.69 -4.55 -8.31
N LEU A 237 -6.37 -5.49 -9.22
CA LEU A 237 -7.15 -5.74 -10.43
C LEU A 237 -8.51 -6.39 -10.12
N MET A 238 -8.54 -7.26 -9.11
CA MET A 238 -9.72 -8.06 -8.71
C MET A 238 -9.58 -8.47 -7.24
N ARG A 239 -10.49 -9.30 -6.74
CA ARG A 239 -10.40 -9.82 -5.37
C ARG A 239 -9.61 -11.13 -5.31
N GLY A 240 -8.94 -11.39 -4.17
CA GLY A 240 -8.04 -12.52 -3.97
C GLY A 240 -8.56 -13.90 -4.41
N PRO A 241 -9.80 -14.31 -4.07
CA PRO A 241 -10.35 -15.59 -4.50
C PRO A 241 -10.52 -15.76 -6.02
N GLU A 242 -10.66 -14.65 -6.76
CA GLU A 242 -10.75 -14.64 -8.22
C GLU A 242 -9.36 -14.77 -8.85
N ALA A 243 -8.38 -14.07 -8.28
CA ALA A 243 -6.99 -14.13 -8.73
C ALA A 243 -6.42 -15.55 -8.64
N GLN A 244 -6.67 -16.25 -7.53
CA GLN A 244 -6.27 -17.66 -7.35
C GLN A 244 -6.78 -18.60 -8.44
N LYS A 245 -7.96 -18.33 -9.00
CA LYS A 245 -8.56 -19.15 -10.06
C LYS A 245 -8.05 -18.79 -11.45
N THR A 246 -7.57 -17.56 -11.60
CA THR A 246 -7.31 -16.96 -12.91
C THR A 246 -5.83 -16.93 -13.25
N PHE A 247 -4.97 -16.68 -12.27
CA PHE A 247 -3.56 -16.44 -12.48
C PHE A 247 -2.69 -17.46 -11.74
N LYS A 248 -1.46 -17.60 -12.22
CA LYS A 248 -0.45 -18.44 -11.56
C LYS A 248 0.20 -17.67 -10.42
N LEU A 249 0.44 -18.39 -9.32
CA LEU A 249 1.18 -17.88 -8.18
C LEU A 249 2.65 -17.70 -8.56
N ILE A 250 3.26 -16.63 -8.08
CA ILE A 250 4.70 -16.38 -8.17
C ILE A 250 5.31 -16.99 -6.91
N GLU A 251 6.08 -18.05 -7.06
CA GLU A 251 6.70 -18.79 -5.95
C GLU A 251 7.89 -18.03 -5.33
#